data_32ca6b567d4b2d8c1395a23dc30c52f6
#
_entry.id   32ca6b567d4b2d8c1395a23dc30c52f6
#
_cell.length_a   1.000
_cell.length_b   1.000
_cell.length_c   1.000
_cell.angle_alpha   90.00
_cell.angle_beta   90.00
_cell.angle_gamma   90.00
#
_symmetry.space_group_name_H-M   'P 1'
#
loop_
_entity.id
_entity.type
_entity.pdbx_description
1 polymer ?
#
loop_
_entity_poly.entity_id
_entity_poly.type
_entity_poly.pdbx_seq_one_letter_code
_entity_poly.pdbx_strand_id
1 'polypeptide(L)'
;VFQTIGVSDMAHQGIAILAGGIFGTMALIGGVGLWLRRLFNKRIRAASRWMDINILGWIVLTLIMGLSTLPFSICHAEHGDPTVMLRLADWVQSVVTLQPNPDLLRGVDTVFKMHIFLGLSVFLFFPFTRLVHIWSAPVGYLFRAYQIVRAKRTA
;
A
#
# COMPACT_ATOMS: atom_id res chain seq x y z
N VAL A 1 10.63 9.07 -17.81
CA VAL A 1 10.97 9.88 -16.62
C VAL A 1 12.20 9.34 -15.92
N PHE A 2 12.39 8.01 -15.75
CA PHE A 2 13.53 7.45 -15.01
C PHE A 2 14.85 7.47 -15.80
N GLN A 3 14.80 7.36 -17.12
CA GLN A 3 15.99 7.48 -17.99
C GLN A 3 16.60 8.90 -17.97
N THR A 4 15.82 9.91 -17.64
CA THR A 4 16.29 11.31 -17.48
C THR A 4 17.16 11.50 -16.23
N ILE A 5 17.13 10.57 -15.24
CA ILE A 5 17.89 10.65 -14.00
C ILE A 5 19.19 9.80 -14.08
N GLY A 6 19.42 9.09 -15.20
CA GLY A 6 20.65 8.31 -15.43
C GLY A 6 20.70 6.97 -14.65
N VAL A 7 19.58 6.50 -14.11
CA VAL A 7 19.49 5.19 -13.44
C VAL A 7 19.13 4.13 -14.48
N SER A 8 19.92 3.05 -14.55
CA SER A 8 19.62 1.93 -15.44
C SER A 8 18.34 1.20 -14.99
N ASP A 9 17.58 0.65 -15.95
CA ASP A 9 16.32 -0.05 -15.66
C ASP A 9 16.52 -1.23 -14.68
N MET A 10 17.66 -1.92 -14.78
CA MET A 10 18.04 -2.99 -13.85
C MET A 10 18.32 -2.49 -12.43
N ALA A 11 19.00 -1.34 -12.28
CA ALA A 11 19.23 -0.74 -10.96
C ALA A 11 17.93 -0.29 -10.32
N HIS A 12 17.01 0.28 -11.12
CA HIS A 12 15.69 0.67 -10.66
C HIS A 12 14.88 -0.55 -10.18
N GLN A 13 14.91 -1.65 -10.92
CA GLN A 13 14.25 -2.90 -10.54
C GLN A 13 14.83 -3.46 -9.23
N GLY A 14 16.15 -3.47 -9.07
CA GLY A 14 16.82 -3.89 -7.85
C GLY A 14 16.43 -3.08 -6.63
N ILE A 15 16.40 -1.74 -6.75
CA ILE A 15 15.96 -0.84 -5.69
C ILE A 15 14.49 -1.11 -5.32
N ALA A 16 13.62 -1.30 -6.32
CA ALA A 16 12.20 -1.57 -6.09
C ALA A 16 11.98 -2.89 -5.35
N ILE A 17 12.73 -3.95 -5.70
CA ILE A 17 12.68 -5.25 -5.02
C ILE A 17 13.15 -5.13 -3.57
N LEU A 18 14.28 -4.47 -3.32
CA LEU A 18 14.82 -4.29 -1.97
C LEU A 18 13.91 -3.44 -1.11
N ALA A 19 13.49 -2.27 -1.60
CA ALA A 19 12.60 -1.39 -0.87
C ALA A 19 11.22 -2.04 -0.64
N GLY A 20 10.64 -2.65 -1.66
CA GLY A 20 9.38 -3.38 -1.58
C GLY A 20 9.45 -4.55 -0.59
N GLY A 21 10.56 -5.30 -0.59
CA GLY A 21 10.80 -6.40 0.34
C GLY A 21 10.90 -5.94 1.78
N ILE A 22 11.75 -4.98 2.07
CA ILE A 22 11.98 -4.48 3.44
C ILE A 22 10.73 -3.79 3.98
N PHE A 23 10.24 -2.76 3.29
CA PHE A 23 9.11 -1.98 3.78
C PHE A 23 7.79 -2.77 3.72
N GLY A 24 7.61 -3.61 2.70
CA GLY A 24 6.45 -4.49 2.58
C GLY A 24 6.38 -5.50 3.73
N THR A 25 7.51 -6.11 4.10
CA THR A 25 7.57 -7.05 5.24
C THR A 25 7.30 -6.33 6.56
N MET A 26 7.91 -5.16 6.79
CA MET A 26 7.63 -4.35 7.97
C MET A 26 6.16 -3.96 8.06
N ALA A 27 5.58 -3.52 6.94
CA ALA A 27 4.16 -3.16 6.86
C ALA A 27 3.25 -4.37 7.11
N LEU A 28 3.62 -5.56 6.60
CA LEU A 28 2.87 -6.80 6.83
C LEU A 28 2.89 -7.18 8.31
N ILE A 29 4.06 -7.19 8.95
CA ILE A 29 4.18 -7.51 10.38
C ILE A 29 3.34 -6.55 11.22
N GLY A 30 3.45 -5.24 10.97
CA GLY A 30 2.66 -4.21 11.65
C GLY A 30 1.16 -4.36 11.38
N GLY A 31 0.77 -4.57 10.12
CA GLY A 31 -0.61 -4.75 9.69
C GLY A 31 -1.28 -5.97 10.31
N VAL A 32 -0.60 -7.12 10.27
CA VAL A 32 -1.07 -8.35 10.91
C VAL A 32 -1.20 -8.17 12.43
N GLY A 33 -0.19 -7.57 13.07
CA GLY A 33 -0.23 -7.28 14.51
C GLY A 33 -1.42 -6.41 14.90
N LEU A 34 -1.70 -5.35 14.13
CA LEU A 34 -2.86 -4.48 14.35
C LEU A 34 -4.18 -5.22 14.09
N TRP A 35 -4.24 -6.05 13.06
CA TRP A 35 -5.44 -6.82 12.71
C TRP A 35 -5.77 -7.84 13.79
N LEU A 36 -4.78 -8.64 14.22
CA LEU A 36 -4.94 -9.61 15.31
C LEU A 36 -5.34 -8.93 16.63
N ARG A 37 -4.72 -7.78 16.93
CA ARG A 37 -5.08 -6.99 18.12
C ARG A 37 -6.54 -6.55 18.09
N ARG A 38 -7.08 -6.16 16.92
CA ARG A 38 -8.49 -5.80 16.77
C ARG A 38 -9.43 -7.00 16.86
N LEU A 39 -8.98 -8.19 16.45
CA LEU A 39 -9.77 -9.41 16.51
C LEU A 39 -9.86 -9.97 17.93
N PHE A 40 -8.73 -10.03 18.66
CA PHE A 40 -8.63 -10.76 19.91
C PHE A 40 -8.77 -9.88 21.15
N ASN A 41 -8.43 -8.61 21.09
CA ASN A 41 -8.54 -7.73 22.25
C ASN A 41 -9.97 -7.21 22.40
N LYS A 42 -10.69 -7.70 23.43
CA LYS A 42 -12.10 -7.37 23.71
C LYS A 42 -12.34 -5.85 23.82
N ARG A 43 -11.42 -5.09 24.43
CA ARG A 43 -11.53 -3.65 24.63
C ARG A 43 -11.49 -2.90 23.29
N ILE A 44 -10.55 -3.28 22.42
CA ILE A 44 -10.38 -2.64 21.12
C ILE A 44 -11.50 -3.07 20.18
N ARG A 45 -11.92 -4.34 20.24
CA ARG A 45 -13.01 -4.87 19.43
C ARG A 45 -14.33 -4.16 19.75
N ALA A 46 -14.62 -3.86 21.01
CA ALA A 46 -15.83 -3.11 21.40
C ALA A 46 -15.87 -1.68 20.83
N ALA A 47 -14.71 -1.06 20.61
CA ALA A 47 -14.58 0.26 19.99
C ALA A 47 -14.44 0.23 18.46
N SER A 48 -14.26 -0.95 17.85
CA SER A 48 -14.05 -1.12 16.42
C SER A 48 -15.35 -1.52 15.72
N ARG A 49 -15.62 -0.90 14.58
CA ARG A 49 -16.70 -1.32 13.68
C ARG A 49 -16.25 -2.54 12.85
N TRP A 50 -17.19 -3.35 12.41
CA TRP A 50 -16.90 -4.47 11.50
C TRP A 50 -16.15 -4.02 10.24
N MET A 51 -16.53 -2.87 9.70
CA MET A 51 -15.86 -2.28 8.54
C MET A 51 -14.38 -1.98 8.79
N ASP A 52 -14.01 -1.53 10.01
CA ASP A 52 -12.62 -1.23 10.38
C ASP A 52 -11.76 -2.50 10.43
N ILE A 53 -12.35 -3.64 10.82
CA ILE A 53 -11.68 -4.94 10.87
C ILE A 53 -11.52 -5.50 9.46
N ASN A 54 -12.57 -5.42 8.66
CA ASN A 54 -12.56 -5.95 7.30
C ASN A 54 -11.61 -5.19 6.39
N ILE A 55 -11.61 -3.84 6.43
CA ILE A 55 -10.70 -3.05 5.59
C ILE A 55 -9.23 -3.28 5.98
N LEU A 56 -8.94 -3.45 7.28
CA LEU A 56 -7.60 -3.78 7.73
C LEU A 56 -7.18 -5.17 7.26
N GLY A 57 -8.09 -6.17 7.32
CA GLY A 57 -7.86 -7.50 6.77
C GLY A 57 -7.63 -7.46 5.24
N TRP A 58 -8.37 -6.60 4.53
CA TRP A 58 -8.19 -6.39 3.10
C TRP A 58 -6.82 -5.80 2.76
N ILE A 59 -6.36 -4.82 3.55
CA ILE A 59 -5.01 -4.26 3.43
C ILE A 59 -3.95 -5.33 3.69
N VAL A 60 -4.11 -6.15 4.74
CA VAL A 60 -3.20 -7.27 5.03
C VAL A 60 -3.14 -8.25 3.86
N LEU A 61 -4.29 -8.60 3.27
CA LEU A 61 -4.36 -9.45 2.09
C LEU A 61 -3.62 -8.82 0.89
N THR A 62 -3.81 -7.52 0.68
CA THR A 62 -3.10 -6.78 -0.37
C THR A 62 -1.59 -6.79 -0.16
N LEU A 63 -1.12 -6.66 1.09
CA LEU A 63 0.29 -6.75 1.45
C LEU A 63 0.87 -8.15 1.20
N ILE A 64 0.14 -9.20 1.56
CA ILE A 64 0.53 -10.59 1.29
C ILE A 64 0.69 -10.80 -0.23
N MET A 65 -0.31 -10.37 -1.00
CA MET A 65 -0.24 -10.47 -2.46
C MET A 65 0.90 -9.63 -3.05
N GLY A 66 1.18 -8.45 -2.48
CA GLY A 66 2.33 -7.62 -2.87
C GLY A 66 3.66 -8.31 -2.62
N LEU A 67 3.85 -8.91 -1.47
CA LEU A 67 5.07 -9.68 -1.17
C LEU A 67 5.19 -10.94 -2.03
N SER A 68 4.08 -11.56 -2.42
CA SER A 68 4.09 -12.71 -3.33
C SER A 68 4.52 -12.35 -4.77
N THR A 69 4.55 -11.07 -5.14
CA THR A 69 5.11 -10.63 -6.43
C THR A 69 6.64 -10.61 -6.43
N LEU A 70 7.29 -10.57 -5.25
CA LEU A 70 8.76 -10.48 -5.15
C LEU A 70 9.51 -11.64 -5.81
N PRO A 71 9.14 -12.93 -5.59
CA PRO A 71 9.81 -14.05 -6.23
C PRO A 71 9.77 -13.94 -7.76
N PHE A 72 8.63 -13.49 -8.32
CA PHE A 72 8.48 -13.29 -9.76
C PHE A 72 9.36 -12.13 -10.24
N SER A 73 9.40 -11.01 -9.51
CA SER A 73 10.26 -9.87 -9.83
C SER A 73 11.74 -10.21 -9.76
N ILE A 74 12.16 -11.05 -8.80
CA ILE A 74 13.53 -11.52 -8.67
C ILE A 74 13.87 -12.42 -9.86
N CYS A 75 13.02 -13.37 -10.21
CA CYS A 75 13.21 -14.25 -11.35
C CYS A 75 13.38 -13.46 -12.67
N HIS A 76 12.54 -12.45 -12.90
CA HIS A 76 12.68 -11.56 -14.06
C HIS A 76 14.01 -10.78 -14.04
N ALA A 77 14.42 -10.29 -12.86
CA ALA A 77 15.69 -9.58 -12.70
C ALA A 77 16.90 -10.47 -12.98
N GLU A 78 16.89 -11.73 -12.53
CA GLU A 78 17.96 -12.70 -12.79
C GLU A 78 18.09 -13.05 -14.27
N HIS A 79 16.98 -13.08 -15.01
CA HIS A 79 16.98 -13.31 -16.45
C HIS A 79 17.28 -12.05 -17.27
N GLY A 80 17.52 -10.91 -16.60
CA GLY A 80 17.81 -9.64 -17.26
C GLY A 80 16.62 -9.04 -18.03
N ASP A 81 15.40 -9.38 -17.64
CA ASP A 81 14.19 -8.92 -18.31
C ASP A 81 13.39 -7.89 -17.45
N PRO A 82 13.63 -6.58 -17.61
CA PRO A 82 12.90 -5.53 -16.92
C PRO A 82 11.53 -5.22 -17.56
N THR A 83 11.13 -5.92 -18.62
CA THR A 83 9.96 -5.56 -19.44
C THR A 83 8.66 -5.57 -18.65
N VAL A 84 8.48 -6.52 -17.74
CA VAL A 84 7.27 -6.60 -16.90
C VAL A 84 7.16 -5.38 -15.99
N MET A 85 8.27 -4.98 -15.36
CA MET A 85 8.31 -3.81 -14.50
C MET A 85 8.04 -2.52 -15.28
N LEU A 86 8.64 -2.38 -16.46
CA LEU A 86 8.43 -1.21 -17.33
C LEU A 86 6.97 -1.11 -17.77
N ARG A 87 6.37 -2.23 -18.22
CA ARG A 87 4.94 -2.28 -18.58
C ARG A 87 4.02 -1.89 -17.42
N LEU A 88 4.33 -2.35 -16.20
CA LEU A 88 3.57 -1.98 -15.01
C LEU A 88 3.72 -0.49 -14.70
N ALA A 89 4.92 0.06 -14.81
CA ALA A 89 5.18 1.49 -14.60
C ALA A 89 4.44 2.35 -15.65
N ASP A 90 4.49 1.96 -16.92
CA ASP A 90 3.79 2.64 -18.01
C ASP A 90 2.27 2.54 -17.85
N TRP A 91 1.78 1.39 -17.36
CA TRP A 91 0.36 1.24 -17.06
C TRP A 91 -0.08 2.17 -15.93
N VAL A 92 0.67 2.25 -14.83
CA VAL A 92 0.37 3.19 -13.73
C VAL A 92 0.39 4.62 -14.25
N GLN A 93 1.37 4.99 -15.06
CA GLN A 93 1.44 6.31 -15.66
C GLN A 93 0.23 6.60 -16.56
N SER A 94 -0.21 5.63 -17.37
CA SER A 94 -1.39 5.77 -18.24
C SER A 94 -2.67 5.99 -17.42
N VAL A 95 -2.81 5.34 -16.28
CA VAL A 95 -3.94 5.56 -15.35
C VAL A 95 -3.90 6.96 -14.73
N VAL A 96 -2.72 7.40 -14.26
CA VAL A 96 -2.54 8.74 -13.65
C VAL A 96 -2.78 9.86 -14.66
N THR A 97 -2.43 9.64 -15.94
CA THR A 97 -2.70 10.60 -17.02
C THR A 97 -4.11 10.52 -17.60
N LEU A 98 -4.99 9.69 -16.97
CA LEU A 98 -6.38 9.46 -17.40
C LEU A 98 -6.51 8.90 -18.84
N GLN A 99 -5.49 8.18 -19.30
CA GLN A 99 -5.46 7.47 -20.58
C GLN A 99 -5.11 5.99 -20.37
N PRO A 100 -5.95 5.23 -19.65
CA PRO A 100 -5.62 3.86 -19.28
C PRO A 100 -5.47 2.97 -20.51
N ASN A 101 -4.32 2.32 -20.64
CA ASN A 101 -4.04 1.37 -21.71
C ASN A 101 -4.02 -0.07 -21.15
N PRO A 102 -5.08 -0.88 -21.33
CA PRO A 102 -5.15 -2.23 -20.82
C PRO A 102 -4.20 -3.20 -21.53
N ASP A 103 -3.72 -2.86 -22.71
CA ASP A 103 -2.81 -3.73 -23.49
C ASP A 103 -1.45 -3.88 -22.80
N LEU A 104 -1.04 -2.91 -21.98
CA LEU A 104 0.18 -2.96 -21.19
C LEU A 104 0.17 -4.09 -20.15
N LEU A 105 -1.02 -4.52 -19.72
CA LEU A 105 -1.18 -5.65 -18.79
C LEU A 105 -1.22 -7.02 -19.49
N ARG A 106 -1.26 -7.06 -20.84
CA ARG A 106 -1.19 -8.32 -21.57
C ARG A 106 0.20 -8.93 -21.43
N GLY A 107 0.25 -10.21 -21.03
CA GLY A 107 1.51 -10.92 -20.80
C GLY A 107 2.14 -10.69 -19.42
N VAL A 108 1.58 -9.85 -18.58
CA VAL A 108 1.98 -9.72 -17.17
C VAL A 108 1.40 -10.89 -16.36
N ASP A 109 2.17 -11.43 -15.42
CA ASP A 109 1.74 -12.55 -14.58
C ASP A 109 0.51 -12.19 -13.74
N THR A 110 -0.34 -13.20 -13.53
CA THR A 110 -1.61 -13.04 -12.81
C THR A 110 -1.42 -12.50 -11.38
N VAL A 111 -0.30 -12.82 -10.73
CA VAL A 111 0.01 -12.37 -9.37
C VAL A 111 0.08 -10.84 -9.28
N PHE A 112 0.74 -10.18 -10.25
CA PHE A 112 0.79 -8.72 -10.34
C PHE A 112 -0.61 -8.13 -10.57
N LYS A 113 -1.40 -8.72 -11.47
CA LYS A 113 -2.77 -8.27 -11.75
C LYS A 113 -3.66 -8.37 -10.51
N MET A 114 -3.56 -9.45 -9.76
CA MET A 114 -4.31 -9.63 -8.51
C MET A 114 -3.90 -8.61 -7.45
N HIS A 115 -2.60 -8.33 -7.31
CA HIS A 115 -2.12 -7.29 -6.40
C HIS A 115 -2.65 -5.91 -6.80
N ILE A 116 -2.61 -5.55 -8.08
CA ILE A 116 -3.17 -4.29 -8.60
C ILE A 116 -4.67 -4.22 -8.32
N PHE A 117 -5.43 -5.28 -8.60
CA PHE A 117 -6.86 -5.33 -8.35
C PHE A 117 -7.19 -5.10 -6.88
N LEU A 118 -6.49 -5.79 -5.98
CA LEU A 118 -6.66 -5.59 -4.54
C LEU A 118 -6.29 -4.17 -4.10
N GLY A 119 -5.19 -3.62 -4.62
CA GLY A 119 -4.78 -2.26 -4.35
C GLY A 119 -5.82 -1.22 -4.80
N LEU A 120 -6.31 -1.34 -6.03
CA LEU A 120 -7.37 -0.46 -6.55
C LEU A 120 -8.66 -0.59 -5.76
N SER A 121 -9.03 -1.79 -5.30
CA SER A 121 -10.20 -1.99 -4.46
C SER A 121 -10.08 -1.30 -3.10
N VAL A 122 -8.87 -1.21 -2.51
CA VAL A 122 -8.63 -0.41 -1.29
C VAL A 122 -8.96 1.06 -1.55
N PHE A 123 -8.51 1.62 -2.69
CA PHE A 123 -8.85 3.01 -3.06
C PHE A 123 -10.36 3.19 -3.30
N LEU A 124 -11.03 2.20 -3.88
CA LEU A 124 -12.48 2.24 -4.06
C LEU A 124 -13.23 2.29 -2.72
N PHE A 125 -12.80 1.50 -1.74
CA PHE A 125 -13.42 1.46 -0.41
C PHE A 125 -12.98 2.62 0.49
N PHE A 126 -11.89 3.32 0.14
CA PHE A 126 -11.31 4.39 0.93
C PHE A 126 -12.32 5.44 1.43
N PRO A 127 -13.19 6.05 0.57
CA PRO A 127 -14.12 7.09 0.99
C PRO A 127 -15.22 6.58 1.94
N PHE A 128 -15.52 5.27 1.91
CA PHE A 128 -16.54 4.65 2.75
C PHE A 128 -16.02 4.14 4.09
N THR A 129 -14.72 4.26 4.31
CA THR A 129 -14.03 3.74 5.50
C THR A 129 -13.43 4.87 6.32
N ARG A 130 -12.98 4.55 7.55
CA ARG A 130 -12.23 5.50 8.37
C ARG A 130 -10.84 5.83 7.83
N LEU A 131 -10.39 5.20 6.76
CA LEU A 131 -9.13 5.54 6.11
C LEU A 131 -9.11 6.99 5.60
N VAL A 132 -10.28 7.57 5.32
CA VAL A 132 -10.41 8.99 4.92
C VAL A 132 -9.79 9.93 5.98
N HIS A 133 -9.75 9.54 7.25
CA HIS A 133 -9.14 10.34 8.31
C HIS A 133 -7.61 10.44 8.19
N ILE A 134 -6.95 9.61 7.38
CA ILE A 134 -5.52 9.74 7.07
C ILE A 134 -5.26 11.09 6.38
N TRP A 135 -6.16 11.52 5.51
CA TRP A 135 -6.07 12.80 4.80
C TRP A 135 -6.42 14.00 5.70
N SER A 136 -7.25 13.78 6.70
CA SER A 136 -7.58 14.80 7.70
C SER A 136 -6.62 14.77 8.90
N ALA A 137 -5.48 14.07 8.78
CA ALA A 137 -4.44 14.10 9.79
C ALA A 137 -4.05 15.56 10.03
N PRO A 138 -4.12 16.04 11.28
CA PRO A 138 -3.94 17.46 11.58
C PRO A 138 -2.46 17.81 11.50
N VAL A 139 -1.98 18.05 10.29
CA VAL A 139 -0.60 18.47 10.00
C VAL A 139 -0.24 19.72 10.84
N GLY A 140 -1.23 20.53 11.15
CA GLY A 140 -1.08 21.68 12.06
C GLY A 140 -0.63 21.32 13.48
N TYR A 141 -0.78 20.08 13.94
CA TYR A 141 -0.25 19.66 15.25
C TYR A 141 1.27 19.52 15.28
N LEU A 142 1.91 19.33 14.14
CA LEU A 142 3.38 19.32 14.04
C LEU A 142 3.98 20.69 14.37
N PHE A 143 3.20 21.76 14.19
CA PHE A 143 3.62 23.15 14.39
C PHE A 143 2.92 23.81 15.58
N ARG A 144 2.04 23.10 16.31
CA ARG A 144 1.35 23.62 17.49
C ARG A 144 2.09 23.26 18.76
N ALA A 145 2.21 24.27 19.65
CA ALA A 145 2.60 24.05 21.02
C ALA A 145 1.60 23.13 21.74
N TYR A 146 2.10 22.37 22.71
CA TYR A 146 1.33 21.44 23.53
C TYR A 146 0.05 22.08 24.08
N GLN A 147 -1.09 21.47 23.87
CA GLN A 147 -2.39 21.97 24.31
C GLN A 147 -2.82 21.23 25.58
N ILE A 148 -2.84 21.94 26.72
CA ILE A 148 -3.34 21.40 27.99
C ILE A 148 -4.87 21.49 27.97
N VAL A 149 -5.55 20.34 27.96
CA VAL A 149 -6.99 20.24 28.17
C VAL A 149 -7.23 20.17 29.67
N ARG A 150 -7.68 21.28 30.28
CA ARG A 150 -8.11 21.31 31.69
C ARG A 150 -9.58 20.92 31.74
N ALA A 151 -9.90 19.88 32.50
CA ALA A 151 -11.28 19.61 32.87
C ALA A 151 -11.79 20.75 33.73
N LYS A 152 -12.93 21.36 33.36
CA LYS A 152 -13.61 22.37 34.19
C LYS A 152 -14.17 21.64 35.42
N ARG A 153 -13.58 21.88 36.58
CA ARG A 153 -14.15 21.40 37.85
C ARG A 153 -15.46 22.15 38.05
N THR A 154 -16.57 21.47 37.88
CA THR A 154 -17.87 21.97 38.36
C THR A 154 -17.83 21.83 39.86
N ALA A 155 -17.89 22.98 40.56
CA ALA A 155 -18.12 23.06 42.00
C ALA A 155 -19.57 22.67 42.28
#